data_294aa4906a479ba560a08dc93b5ade00
#
_entry.id   294aa4906a479ba560a08dc93b5ade00
#
_cell.length_a   1.000
_cell.length_b   1.000
_cell.length_c   1.000
_cell.angle_alpha   90.00
_cell.angle_beta   90.00
_cell.angle_gamma   90.00
#
_symmetry.space_group_name_H-M   'P 1'
#
loop_
_entity.id
_entity.type
_entity.pdbx_description
1 polymer ?
#
loop_
_entity_poly.entity_id
_entity_poly.type
_entity_poly.pdbx_seq_one_letter_code
_entity_poly.pdbx_strand_id
1 'polypeptide(L)'
;MKTSFRKLYITVFLISLGYTACIKQNPVPDNSTGLSSLRDTILKNRKYGIDSPRQIYDIHLPANRDTSTNIILVIHGGGWKTGRKEDMDMYVSLLKSKWKNIAVVNMNYRYASFVSKIHHDELMADIQAAVNKVMDSLTYYKIGSKLAVVGGSAGSQMAMIYSYRVNNKIKCVGNVFGPSIMNDWAWYNSTNYIQGTYNGSVIAEYVGKSWDTTLYKSLSPYWNVSSSTPPTISFHGNLDPVVPVYHSQWLHSRLRSFGVPSEYHEYVAFHSFDGNQADDVVNKLVAFFKIHLK
;
A
#
# COMPACT_ATOMS: atom_id res chain seq x y z
N MET A 1 18.05 27.24 70.39
CA MET A 1 16.92 26.96 71.29
C MET A 1 15.75 27.82 70.86
N LYS A 2 14.73 27.24 70.18
CA LYS A 2 13.35 27.75 70.05
C LYS A 2 12.47 26.60 69.62
N THR A 3 11.69 26.14 70.55
CA THR A 3 10.66 25.11 70.44
C THR A 3 9.43 25.68 69.71
N SER A 4 8.93 24.95 68.68
CA SER A 4 7.71 25.27 67.97
C SER A 4 6.62 24.24 68.32
N PHE A 5 5.54 24.72 68.92
CA PHE A 5 4.34 23.95 69.26
C PHE A 5 3.50 23.65 68.01
N ARG A 6 3.21 22.38 67.72
CA ARG A 6 2.19 21.96 66.76
C ARG A 6 0.82 21.94 67.42
N LYS A 7 -0.11 22.74 66.88
CA LYS A 7 -1.52 22.68 67.25
C LYS A 7 -2.21 21.57 66.45
N LEU A 8 -2.80 20.63 67.15
CA LEU A 8 -3.60 19.57 66.64
C LEU A 8 -5.07 20.05 66.51
N TYR A 9 -5.61 20.07 65.28
CA TYR A 9 -7.06 20.31 65.06
C TYR A 9 -7.74 18.96 64.84
N ILE A 10 -8.64 18.63 65.78
CA ILE A 10 -9.53 17.46 65.64
C ILE A 10 -10.80 17.95 64.93
N THR A 11 -11.03 17.45 63.69
CA THR A 11 -12.26 17.70 62.95
C THR A 11 -13.17 16.49 63.17
N VAL A 12 -14.30 16.72 63.80
CA VAL A 12 -15.36 15.74 64.03
C VAL A 12 -16.20 15.64 62.75
N PHE A 13 -16.20 14.46 62.11
CA PHE A 13 -17.07 14.17 60.98
C PHE A 13 -18.35 13.56 61.47
N LEU A 14 -19.47 14.30 61.30
CA LEU A 14 -20.81 13.80 61.50
C LEU A 14 -21.22 12.96 60.26
N ILE A 15 -21.40 11.65 60.45
CA ILE A 15 -21.93 10.73 59.41
C ILE A 15 -23.46 10.78 59.48
N SER A 16 -24.08 11.39 58.48
CA SER A 16 -25.51 11.26 58.26
C SER A 16 -25.76 9.99 57.41
N LEU A 17 -26.39 8.97 58.00
CA LEU A 17 -26.91 7.81 57.24
C LEU A 17 -28.16 8.26 56.47
N GLY A 18 -28.01 8.49 55.18
CA GLY A 18 -29.14 8.58 54.25
C GLY A 18 -29.46 7.20 53.71
N TYR A 19 -30.62 6.66 54.10
CA TYR A 19 -31.16 5.46 53.43
C TYR A 19 -31.70 5.87 52.05
N THR A 20 -30.96 5.59 51.00
CA THR A 20 -31.48 5.61 49.62
C THR A 20 -32.01 4.21 49.26
N ALA A 21 -33.32 4.11 49.15
CA ALA A 21 -33.96 2.91 48.64
C ALA A 21 -33.58 2.75 47.15
N CYS A 22 -32.79 1.73 46.84
CA CYS A 22 -32.53 1.32 45.45
C CYS A 22 -33.82 0.73 44.86
N ILE A 23 -34.55 1.53 44.09
CA ILE A 23 -35.58 1.01 43.17
C ILE A 23 -34.80 0.31 42.06
N LYS A 24 -34.82 -1.04 42.05
CA LYS A 24 -34.37 -1.83 40.88
C LYS A 24 -35.32 -1.52 39.73
N GLN A 25 -34.92 -0.62 38.85
CA GLN A 25 -35.52 -0.55 37.52
C GLN A 25 -35.11 -1.82 36.78
N ASN A 26 -36.06 -2.65 36.44
CA ASN A 26 -35.83 -3.73 35.48
C ASN A 26 -35.35 -3.11 34.18
N PRO A 27 -34.24 -3.62 33.57
CA PRO A 27 -33.82 -3.12 32.29
C PRO A 27 -34.94 -3.37 31.28
N VAL A 28 -35.44 -2.30 30.66
CA VAL A 28 -36.29 -2.41 29.48
C VAL A 28 -35.56 -3.25 28.47
N PRO A 29 -36.14 -4.34 27.95
CA PRO A 29 -35.44 -5.11 26.90
C PRO A 29 -35.20 -4.17 25.71
N ASP A 30 -33.93 -3.95 25.41
CA ASP A 30 -33.52 -3.24 24.20
C ASP A 30 -33.91 -4.12 22.99
N ASN A 31 -35.07 -3.86 22.43
CA ASN A 31 -35.56 -4.47 21.19
C ASN A 31 -34.90 -3.89 19.95
N SER A 32 -33.72 -3.27 20.07
CA SER A 32 -32.88 -2.96 18.93
C SER A 32 -32.32 -4.28 18.39
N THR A 33 -33.03 -4.93 17.49
CA THR A 33 -32.46 -5.87 16.49
C THR A 33 -31.58 -5.07 15.52
N GLY A 34 -30.68 -4.27 16.07
CA GLY A 34 -29.66 -3.54 15.32
C GLY A 34 -28.56 -4.52 14.96
N LEU A 35 -28.48 -4.88 13.70
CA LEU A 35 -27.23 -5.38 13.11
C LEU A 35 -26.09 -4.54 13.67
N SER A 36 -25.23 -5.13 14.52
CA SER A 36 -24.08 -4.42 15.09
C SER A 36 -23.26 -3.88 13.92
N SER A 37 -23.31 -2.58 13.67
CA SER A 37 -22.60 -1.95 12.57
C SER A 37 -21.11 -2.25 12.71
N LEU A 38 -20.52 -2.79 11.66
CA LEU A 38 -19.08 -3.05 11.66
C LEU A 38 -18.33 -1.72 11.81
N ARG A 39 -17.41 -1.67 12.77
CA ARG A 39 -16.58 -0.48 12.99
C ARG A 39 -15.42 -0.43 12.02
N ASP A 40 -14.92 0.78 11.77
CA ASP A 40 -13.61 0.97 11.13
C ASP A 40 -12.54 0.23 11.95
N THR A 41 -11.73 -0.58 11.31
CA THR A 41 -10.82 -1.52 11.98
C THR A 41 -9.49 -1.58 11.25
N ILE A 42 -8.40 -1.51 11.99
CA ILE A 42 -7.05 -1.73 11.46
C ILE A 42 -6.48 -2.98 12.11
N LEU A 43 -6.17 -3.99 11.30
CA LEU A 43 -5.47 -5.17 11.75
C LEU A 43 -4.02 -5.08 11.29
N LYS A 44 -3.11 -4.85 12.22
CA LYS A 44 -1.68 -4.65 11.94
C LYS A 44 -0.90 -5.96 11.90
N ASN A 45 0.18 -5.98 11.13
CA ASN A 45 1.20 -7.02 11.08
C ASN A 45 0.62 -8.43 10.87
N ARG A 46 -0.37 -8.55 9.99
CA ARG A 46 -0.95 -9.84 9.61
C ARG A 46 0.07 -10.62 8.78
N LYS A 47 0.50 -11.77 9.27
CA LYS A 47 1.47 -12.62 8.57
C LYS A 47 0.84 -13.25 7.33
N TYR A 48 1.56 -13.20 6.21
CA TYR A 48 1.23 -13.90 4.98
C TYR A 48 2.26 -14.99 4.61
N GLY A 49 3.42 -14.99 5.28
CA GLY A 49 4.47 -15.98 5.13
C GLY A 49 5.22 -16.20 6.44
N ILE A 50 6.15 -17.15 6.43
CA ILE A 50 6.95 -17.57 7.60
C ILE A 50 8.46 -17.42 7.41
N ASP A 51 8.92 -17.18 6.18
CA ASP A 51 10.36 -17.17 5.83
C ASP A 51 11.06 -15.89 6.29
N SER A 52 10.29 -14.86 6.62
CA SER A 52 10.84 -13.57 7.04
C SER A 52 9.86 -12.80 7.94
N PRO A 53 10.36 -12.06 8.93
CA PRO A 53 9.53 -11.14 9.72
C PRO A 53 8.92 -10.01 8.87
N ARG A 54 9.42 -9.81 7.65
CA ARG A 54 8.88 -8.83 6.70
C ARG A 54 7.65 -9.31 5.95
N GLN A 55 7.33 -10.61 5.97
CA GLN A 55 6.15 -11.16 5.29
C GLN A 55 4.87 -10.85 6.07
N ILE A 56 4.57 -9.56 6.19
CA ILE A 56 3.42 -9.00 6.92
C ILE A 56 2.72 -7.92 6.11
N TYR A 57 1.44 -7.73 6.40
CA TYR A 57 0.68 -6.56 5.93
C TYR A 57 -0.17 -5.97 7.06
N ASP A 58 -0.55 -4.71 6.91
CA ASP A 58 -1.66 -4.11 7.63
C ASP A 58 -2.89 -4.11 6.72
N ILE A 59 -4.06 -4.38 7.29
CA ILE A 59 -5.32 -4.22 6.56
C ILE A 59 -6.22 -3.21 7.28
N HIS A 60 -6.64 -2.19 6.54
CA HIS A 60 -7.57 -1.18 6.96
C HIS A 60 -8.95 -1.54 6.41
N LEU A 61 -9.88 -1.85 7.27
CA LEU A 61 -11.21 -2.31 6.97
C LEU A 61 -12.21 -1.19 7.30
N PRO A 62 -12.99 -0.68 6.33
CA PRO A 62 -13.94 0.40 6.59
C PRO A 62 -15.09 -0.06 7.49
N ALA A 63 -15.78 0.92 8.13
CA ALA A 63 -17.04 0.67 8.80
C ALA A 63 -18.11 0.21 7.80
N ASN A 64 -19.08 -0.55 8.27
CA ASN A 64 -20.23 -1.05 7.47
C ASN A 64 -19.86 -1.77 6.17
N ARG A 65 -18.66 -2.35 6.13
CA ARG A 65 -18.15 -3.11 4.98
C ARG A 65 -18.97 -4.35 4.71
N ASP A 66 -19.03 -4.71 3.44
CA ASP A 66 -19.71 -5.90 2.92
C ASP A 66 -19.02 -6.42 1.66
N THR A 67 -19.66 -7.33 0.94
CA THR A 67 -19.12 -7.93 -0.30
C THR A 67 -18.97 -6.93 -1.46
N SER A 68 -19.47 -5.71 -1.35
CA SER A 68 -19.23 -4.61 -2.31
C SER A 68 -17.96 -3.82 -1.99
N THR A 69 -17.37 -4.00 -0.80
CA THR A 69 -16.14 -3.34 -0.38
C THR A 69 -14.96 -3.90 -1.15
N ASN A 70 -14.46 -3.15 -2.11
CA ASN A 70 -13.32 -3.53 -2.92
C ASN A 70 -12.00 -3.38 -2.17
N ILE A 71 -10.89 -3.89 -2.74
CA ILE A 71 -9.58 -3.95 -2.10
C ILE A 71 -8.57 -3.16 -2.94
N ILE A 72 -7.70 -2.38 -2.28
CA ILE A 72 -6.48 -1.83 -2.86
C ILE A 72 -5.29 -2.42 -2.11
N LEU A 73 -4.41 -3.12 -2.84
CA LEU A 73 -3.10 -3.53 -2.35
C LEU A 73 -2.09 -2.40 -2.60
N VAL A 74 -1.38 -1.98 -1.57
CA VAL A 74 -0.37 -0.93 -1.60
C VAL A 74 1.02 -1.56 -1.40
N ILE A 75 1.96 -1.25 -2.31
CA ILE A 75 3.32 -1.81 -2.30
C ILE A 75 4.33 -0.66 -2.23
N HIS A 76 5.15 -0.65 -1.18
CA HIS A 76 6.13 0.43 -0.95
C HIS A 76 7.31 0.40 -1.93
N GLY A 77 7.98 1.54 -2.08
CA GLY A 77 9.22 1.70 -2.82
C GLY A 77 10.46 1.29 -2.04
N GLY A 78 11.62 1.83 -2.42
CA GLY A 78 12.90 1.61 -1.74
C GLY A 78 13.91 0.75 -2.54
N GLY A 79 13.85 0.80 -3.87
CA GLY A 79 14.80 0.10 -4.74
C GLY A 79 14.85 -1.41 -4.48
N TRP A 80 13.72 -2.03 -4.12
CA TRP A 80 13.58 -3.44 -3.77
C TRP A 80 14.38 -3.90 -2.55
N LYS A 81 15.25 -3.06 -1.97
CA LYS A 81 16.25 -3.37 -0.92
C LYS A 81 15.99 -2.68 0.41
N THR A 82 15.14 -1.67 0.42
CA THR A 82 14.83 -0.84 1.59
C THR A 82 13.35 -0.50 1.61
N GLY A 83 12.95 0.35 2.56
CA GLY A 83 11.58 0.80 2.69
C GLY A 83 10.71 -0.13 3.53
N ARG A 84 9.53 0.31 3.80
CA ARG A 84 8.55 -0.42 4.62
C ARG A 84 7.14 0.08 4.34
N LYS A 85 6.15 -0.70 4.71
CA LYS A 85 4.74 -0.35 4.48
C LYS A 85 4.36 1.01 5.09
N GLU A 86 4.98 1.39 6.20
CA GLU A 86 4.73 2.67 6.86
C GLU A 86 5.13 3.89 5.98
N ASP A 87 6.03 3.72 5.02
CA ASP A 87 6.39 4.76 4.06
C ASP A 87 5.22 5.14 3.14
N MET A 88 4.19 4.28 3.07
CA MET A 88 2.95 4.51 2.31
C MET A 88 1.79 5.02 3.16
N ASP A 89 1.96 5.26 4.46
CA ASP A 89 0.86 5.59 5.38
C ASP A 89 0.11 6.88 4.99
N MET A 90 0.81 7.87 4.41
CA MET A 90 0.18 9.06 3.86
C MET A 90 -0.80 8.70 2.73
N TYR A 91 -0.38 7.89 1.76
CA TYR A 91 -1.24 7.43 0.66
C TYR A 91 -2.39 6.57 1.15
N VAL A 92 -2.15 5.67 2.10
CA VAL A 92 -3.19 4.84 2.73
C VAL A 92 -4.24 5.73 3.40
N SER A 93 -3.81 6.75 4.13
CA SER A 93 -4.69 7.71 4.80
C SER A 93 -5.53 8.50 3.81
N LEU A 94 -4.92 8.99 2.73
CA LEU A 94 -5.60 9.71 1.65
C LEU A 94 -6.60 8.79 0.93
N LEU A 95 -6.24 7.56 0.56
CA LEU A 95 -7.14 6.58 -0.05
C LEU A 95 -8.40 6.37 0.81
N LYS A 96 -8.24 6.12 2.10
CA LYS A 96 -9.34 5.96 3.05
C LYS A 96 -10.20 7.22 3.18
N SER A 97 -9.61 8.39 3.11
CA SER A 97 -10.33 9.67 3.18
C SER A 97 -11.20 9.92 1.95
N LYS A 98 -10.68 9.59 0.74
CA LYS A 98 -11.33 9.83 -0.56
C LYS A 98 -12.29 8.71 -0.97
N TRP A 99 -12.12 7.49 -0.43
CA TRP A 99 -12.98 6.34 -0.71
C TRP A 99 -13.37 5.61 0.57
N LYS A 100 -14.51 6.00 1.16
CA LYS A 100 -14.94 5.49 2.47
C LYS A 100 -15.23 3.99 2.49
N ASN A 101 -15.74 3.41 1.40
CA ASN A 101 -16.02 1.98 1.30
C ASN A 101 -14.91 1.25 0.53
N ILE A 102 -13.68 1.31 1.02
CA ILE A 102 -12.52 0.60 0.45
C ILE A 102 -11.72 -0.09 1.55
N ALA A 103 -11.32 -1.32 1.35
CA ALA A 103 -10.32 -1.99 2.14
C ALA A 103 -8.93 -1.71 1.57
N VAL A 104 -7.98 -1.33 2.42
CA VAL A 104 -6.60 -1.05 1.99
C VAL A 104 -5.65 -2.02 2.68
N VAL A 105 -4.91 -2.78 1.89
CA VAL A 105 -3.87 -3.71 2.33
C VAL A 105 -2.52 -3.07 2.05
N ASN A 106 -1.77 -2.75 3.08
CA ASN A 106 -0.45 -2.12 3.01
C ASN A 106 0.61 -3.15 3.41
N MET A 107 1.42 -3.62 2.45
CA MET A 107 2.30 -4.77 2.66
C MET A 107 3.78 -4.42 2.71
N ASN A 108 4.52 -5.15 3.54
CA ASN A 108 5.96 -5.33 3.40
C ASN A 108 6.23 -6.54 2.48
N TYR A 109 7.43 -6.59 1.94
CA TYR A 109 7.98 -7.73 1.20
C TYR A 109 9.44 -7.95 1.60
N ARG A 110 10.02 -9.11 1.32
CA ARG A 110 11.45 -9.39 1.55
C ARG A 110 12.31 -8.47 0.69
N TYR A 111 13.50 -8.15 1.15
CA TYR A 111 14.44 -7.35 0.37
C TYR A 111 15.24 -8.21 -0.59
N ALA A 112 15.44 -7.68 -1.79
CA ALA A 112 16.35 -8.27 -2.77
C ALA A 112 17.78 -8.26 -2.22
N SER A 113 18.48 -9.39 -2.37
CA SER A 113 19.84 -9.55 -1.85
C SER A 113 20.53 -10.76 -2.49
N PHE A 114 21.70 -10.53 -3.07
CA PHE A 114 22.57 -11.63 -3.53
C PHE A 114 23.01 -12.55 -2.39
N VAL A 115 23.23 -11.97 -1.19
CA VAL A 115 23.66 -12.75 -0.01
C VAL A 115 22.57 -13.71 0.44
N SER A 116 21.34 -13.26 0.49
CA SER A 116 20.18 -14.07 0.91
C SER A 116 19.55 -14.84 -0.25
N LYS A 117 20.04 -14.67 -1.48
CA LYS A 117 19.47 -15.26 -2.71
C LYS A 117 17.97 -14.95 -2.87
N ILE A 118 17.59 -13.73 -2.54
CA ILE A 118 16.23 -13.20 -2.68
C ILE A 118 16.26 -12.23 -3.86
N HIS A 119 15.48 -12.53 -4.88
CA HIS A 119 15.45 -11.79 -6.13
C HIS A 119 14.00 -11.59 -6.61
N HIS A 120 13.82 -11.28 -7.87
CA HIS A 120 12.52 -11.01 -8.48
C HIS A 120 11.46 -12.08 -8.13
N ASP A 121 11.79 -13.35 -8.30
CA ASP A 121 10.81 -14.44 -8.14
C ASP A 121 10.33 -14.56 -6.69
N GLU A 122 11.22 -14.39 -5.71
CA GLU A 122 10.86 -14.40 -4.28
C GLU A 122 10.00 -13.19 -3.91
N LEU A 123 10.27 -12.01 -4.51
CA LEU A 123 9.44 -10.83 -4.28
C LEU A 123 8.05 -10.97 -4.93
N MET A 124 7.96 -11.58 -6.11
CA MET A 124 6.66 -11.90 -6.75
C MET A 124 5.89 -12.93 -5.92
N ALA A 125 6.59 -13.94 -5.38
CA ALA A 125 5.99 -14.92 -4.48
C ALA A 125 5.44 -14.27 -3.19
N ASP A 126 6.11 -13.25 -2.66
CA ASP A 126 5.62 -12.49 -1.51
C ASP A 126 4.31 -11.76 -1.83
N ILE A 127 4.22 -11.09 -2.98
CA ILE A 127 2.98 -10.43 -3.41
C ILE A 127 1.86 -11.46 -3.59
N GLN A 128 2.17 -12.59 -4.25
CA GLN A 128 1.18 -13.65 -4.46
C GLN A 128 0.69 -14.25 -3.13
N ALA A 129 1.58 -14.48 -2.17
CA ALA A 129 1.22 -15.00 -0.85
C ALA A 129 0.35 -14.02 -0.07
N ALA A 130 0.68 -12.72 -0.11
CA ALA A 130 -0.13 -11.67 0.51
C ALA A 130 -1.53 -11.59 -0.12
N VAL A 131 -1.61 -11.61 -1.45
CA VAL A 131 -2.89 -11.63 -2.18
C VAL A 131 -3.71 -12.88 -1.82
N ASN A 132 -3.11 -14.06 -1.83
CA ASN A 132 -3.79 -15.30 -1.47
C ASN A 132 -4.33 -15.21 -0.03
N LYS A 133 -3.50 -14.76 0.92
CA LYS A 133 -3.92 -14.61 2.32
C LYS A 133 -5.10 -13.68 2.49
N VAL A 134 -5.16 -12.58 1.76
CA VAL A 134 -6.30 -11.66 1.77
C VAL A 134 -7.53 -12.31 1.14
N MET A 135 -7.37 -12.98 -0.02
CA MET A 135 -8.47 -13.65 -0.71
C MET A 135 -9.07 -14.80 0.11
N ASP A 136 -8.25 -15.59 0.80
CA ASP A 136 -8.71 -16.66 1.70
C ASP A 136 -9.43 -16.12 2.95
N SER A 137 -9.25 -14.82 3.24
CA SER A 137 -9.80 -14.16 4.42
C SER A 137 -11.02 -13.25 4.12
N LEU A 138 -11.55 -13.23 2.89
CA LEU A 138 -12.64 -12.32 2.49
C LEU A 138 -13.87 -12.42 3.39
N THR A 139 -14.29 -13.65 3.71
CA THR A 139 -15.44 -13.91 4.59
C THR A 139 -15.17 -13.40 6.02
N TYR A 140 -13.97 -13.63 6.55
CA TYR A 140 -13.56 -13.14 7.87
C TYR A 140 -13.51 -11.61 7.91
N TYR A 141 -13.00 -10.97 6.84
CA TYR A 141 -12.94 -9.51 6.74
C TYR A 141 -14.28 -8.89 6.34
N LYS A 142 -15.24 -9.67 5.84
CA LYS A 142 -16.51 -9.22 5.29
C LYS A 142 -16.34 -8.19 4.18
N ILE A 143 -15.51 -8.51 3.18
CA ILE A 143 -15.21 -7.66 2.03
C ILE A 143 -15.37 -8.43 0.71
N GLY A 144 -15.42 -7.70 -0.39
CA GLY A 144 -15.47 -8.26 -1.74
C GLY A 144 -14.11 -8.77 -2.25
N SER A 145 -14.11 -9.35 -3.44
CA SER A 145 -12.93 -9.97 -4.05
C SER A 145 -12.25 -9.13 -5.14
N LYS A 146 -12.81 -7.95 -5.49
CA LYS A 146 -12.23 -7.11 -6.55
C LYS A 146 -11.00 -6.38 -6.00
N LEU A 147 -9.88 -6.55 -6.70
CA LEU A 147 -8.56 -6.10 -6.25
C LEU A 147 -7.92 -5.17 -7.28
N ALA A 148 -7.54 -3.98 -6.83
CA ALA A 148 -6.60 -3.10 -7.49
C ALA A 148 -5.24 -3.15 -6.79
N VAL A 149 -4.19 -2.78 -7.48
CA VAL A 149 -2.85 -2.64 -6.89
C VAL A 149 -2.28 -1.26 -7.20
N VAL A 150 -1.59 -0.67 -6.24
CA VAL A 150 -0.82 0.56 -6.43
C VAL A 150 0.54 0.42 -5.76
N GLY A 151 1.56 0.95 -6.37
CA GLY A 151 2.89 0.99 -5.79
C GLY A 151 3.58 2.34 -5.97
N GLY A 152 4.65 2.56 -5.18
CA GLY A 152 5.58 3.67 -5.37
C GLY A 152 6.94 3.16 -5.85
N SER A 153 7.56 3.80 -6.86
CA SER A 153 8.93 3.47 -7.31
C SER A 153 9.11 1.96 -7.61
N ALA A 154 10.04 1.29 -6.95
CA ALA A 154 10.23 -0.17 -7.04
C ALA A 154 8.93 -0.97 -6.80
N GLY A 155 8.08 -0.52 -5.87
CA GLY A 155 6.78 -1.12 -5.62
C GLY A 155 5.82 -0.99 -6.81
N SER A 156 5.89 0.11 -7.57
CA SER A 156 5.15 0.28 -8.82
C SER A 156 5.59 -0.70 -9.89
N GLN A 157 6.90 -0.89 -10.06
CA GLN A 157 7.41 -1.87 -11.01
C GLN A 157 6.91 -3.27 -10.66
N MET A 158 6.98 -3.65 -9.38
CA MET A 158 6.46 -4.94 -8.90
C MET A 158 4.93 -5.05 -9.10
N ALA A 159 4.17 -4.00 -8.78
CA ALA A 159 2.73 -3.97 -9.01
C ALA A 159 2.37 -4.19 -10.48
N MET A 160 3.07 -3.49 -11.39
CA MET A 160 2.86 -3.64 -12.83
C MET A 160 3.24 -5.02 -13.34
N ILE A 161 4.46 -5.51 -13.06
CA ILE A 161 4.89 -6.81 -13.59
C ILE A 161 4.06 -7.97 -13.03
N TYR A 162 3.68 -7.90 -11.76
CA TYR A 162 2.78 -8.87 -11.15
C TYR A 162 1.43 -8.90 -11.85
N SER A 163 0.84 -7.73 -12.12
CA SER A 163 -0.49 -7.61 -12.75
C SER A 163 -0.47 -7.97 -14.23
N TYR A 164 0.64 -7.71 -14.94
CA TYR A 164 0.72 -7.91 -16.38
C TYR A 164 1.10 -9.35 -16.76
N ARG A 165 1.81 -10.08 -15.87
CA ARG A 165 2.31 -11.43 -16.15
C ARG A 165 1.71 -12.52 -15.27
N VAL A 166 1.48 -12.24 -13.99
CA VAL A 166 1.28 -13.29 -12.98
C VAL A 166 -0.18 -13.45 -12.63
N ASN A 167 -0.92 -12.36 -12.48
CA ASN A 167 -2.25 -12.44 -11.88
C ASN A 167 -3.33 -11.65 -12.66
N ASN A 168 -4.13 -12.36 -13.41
CA ASN A 168 -5.28 -11.81 -14.15
C ASN A 168 -6.48 -11.38 -13.27
N LYS A 169 -6.39 -11.57 -11.94
CA LYS A 169 -7.43 -11.12 -11.00
C LYS A 169 -7.31 -9.64 -10.65
N ILE A 170 -6.14 -9.01 -10.93
CA ILE A 170 -5.96 -7.58 -10.72
C ILE A 170 -6.80 -6.81 -11.76
N LYS A 171 -7.67 -5.94 -11.28
CA LYS A 171 -8.63 -5.19 -12.12
C LYS A 171 -8.08 -3.88 -12.67
N CYS A 172 -7.20 -3.22 -11.92
CA CYS A 172 -6.51 -2.01 -12.36
C CYS A 172 -5.24 -1.76 -11.56
N VAL A 173 -4.33 -0.97 -12.12
CA VAL A 173 -2.99 -0.70 -11.59
C VAL A 173 -2.75 0.79 -11.44
N GLY A 174 -2.20 1.22 -10.29
CA GLY A 174 -1.64 2.53 -10.07
C GLY A 174 -0.11 2.49 -10.09
N ASN A 175 0.49 3.23 -11.00
CA ASN A 175 1.93 3.39 -11.11
C ASN A 175 2.33 4.79 -10.64
N VAL A 176 3.05 4.87 -9.53
CA VAL A 176 3.57 6.13 -8.98
C VAL A 176 5.08 6.14 -9.16
N PHE A 177 5.57 6.87 -10.17
CA PHE A 177 6.97 7.02 -10.61
C PHE A 177 7.77 5.71 -10.68
N GLY A 178 7.16 4.62 -11.11
CA GLY A 178 7.81 3.31 -11.18
C GLY A 178 8.59 3.10 -12.47
N PRO A 179 9.73 2.39 -12.41
CA PRO A 179 10.47 2.02 -13.62
C PRO A 179 9.69 0.96 -14.41
N SER A 180 9.48 1.23 -15.69
CA SER A 180 8.77 0.32 -16.60
C SER A 180 9.68 -0.42 -17.58
N ILE A 181 10.92 0.05 -17.76
CA ILE A 181 11.89 -0.47 -18.74
C ILE A 181 13.16 -0.89 -18.00
N MET A 182 13.20 -2.13 -17.53
CA MET A 182 14.34 -2.64 -16.75
C MET A 182 15.59 -2.80 -17.60
N ASN A 183 15.44 -3.04 -18.90
CA ASN A 183 16.54 -3.16 -19.86
C ASN A 183 16.94 -1.82 -20.50
N ASP A 184 16.73 -0.71 -19.80
CA ASP A 184 17.25 0.60 -20.17
C ASP A 184 18.73 0.71 -19.75
N TRP A 185 19.63 0.62 -20.72
CA TRP A 185 21.06 0.66 -20.46
C TRP A 185 21.55 2.01 -19.91
N ALA A 186 20.99 3.12 -20.38
CA ALA A 186 21.37 4.45 -19.91
C ALA A 186 20.99 4.64 -18.45
N TRP A 187 19.77 4.26 -18.08
CA TRP A 187 19.31 4.29 -16.69
C TRP A 187 20.09 3.31 -15.81
N TYR A 188 20.34 2.10 -16.28
CA TYR A 188 21.15 1.09 -15.58
C TYR A 188 22.53 1.62 -15.18
N ASN A 189 23.20 2.34 -16.09
CA ASN A 189 24.53 2.89 -15.85
C ASN A 189 24.52 4.27 -15.16
N SER A 190 23.37 4.82 -14.85
CA SER A 190 23.29 6.10 -14.13
C SER A 190 23.50 5.92 -12.63
N THR A 191 23.94 6.98 -11.98
CA THR A 191 24.07 7.02 -10.51
C THR A 191 22.71 7.34 -9.89
N ASN A 192 22.32 6.55 -8.89
CA ASN A 192 21.14 6.86 -8.08
C ASN A 192 21.48 7.98 -7.09
N TYR A 193 20.99 9.18 -7.36
CA TYR A 193 21.27 10.37 -6.54
C TYR A 193 20.74 10.29 -5.10
N ILE A 194 19.70 9.47 -4.84
CA ILE A 194 19.11 9.34 -3.50
C ILE A 194 19.97 8.42 -2.61
N GLN A 195 20.55 7.37 -3.20
CA GLN A 195 21.30 6.34 -2.45
C GLN A 195 22.82 6.40 -2.67
N GLY A 196 23.29 7.28 -3.53
CA GLY A 196 24.72 7.39 -3.86
C GLY A 196 25.31 6.12 -4.53
N THR A 197 24.44 5.26 -5.08
CA THR A 197 24.82 3.98 -5.70
C THR A 197 24.46 3.98 -7.18
N TYR A 198 25.11 3.12 -7.95
CA TYR A 198 24.71 2.88 -9.33
C TYR A 198 23.38 2.16 -9.39
N ASN A 199 22.47 2.62 -10.25
CA ASN A 199 21.18 1.95 -10.49
C ASN A 199 21.40 0.48 -10.89
N GLY A 200 22.40 0.20 -11.70
CA GLY A 200 22.75 -1.15 -12.13
C GLY A 200 23.02 -2.12 -10.99
N SER A 201 23.67 -1.69 -9.90
CA SER A 201 23.91 -2.56 -8.75
C SER A 201 22.61 -2.90 -8.02
N VAL A 202 21.70 -1.92 -7.88
CA VAL A 202 20.40 -2.09 -7.23
C VAL A 202 19.48 -2.98 -8.07
N ILE A 203 19.45 -2.73 -9.39
CA ILE A 203 18.63 -3.50 -10.33
C ILE A 203 19.17 -4.94 -10.45
N ALA A 204 20.50 -5.13 -10.53
CA ALA A 204 21.11 -6.46 -10.61
C ALA A 204 20.77 -7.32 -9.38
N GLU A 205 20.73 -6.73 -8.21
CA GLU A 205 20.36 -7.44 -6.97
C GLU A 205 18.89 -7.87 -6.97
N TYR A 206 17.99 -7.00 -7.48
CA TYR A 206 16.59 -7.37 -7.68
C TYR A 206 16.40 -8.47 -8.73
N VAL A 207 17.10 -8.34 -9.86
CA VAL A 207 17.02 -9.32 -10.97
C VAL A 207 17.72 -10.64 -10.63
N GLY A 208 18.68 -10.63 -9.71
CA GLY A 208 19.49 -11.80 -9.34
C GLY A 208 20.65 -12.07 -10.30
N LYS A 209 20.94 -11.14 -11.22
CA LYS A 209 21.99 -11.28 -12.23
C LYS A 209 22.50 -9.91 -12.65
N SER A 210 23.79 -9.81 -12.96
CA SER A 210 24.34 -8.66 -13.68
C SER A 210 23.65 -8.48 -15.03
N TRP A 211 23.91 -7.36 -15.71
CA TRP A 211 23.24 -7.01 -16.95
C TRP A 211 23.05 -8.20 -17.92
N ASP A 212 21.78 -8.44 -18.24
CA ASP A 212 21.31 -9.42 -19.21
C ASP A 212 20.09 -8.85 -19.93
N THR A 213 20.27 -8.39 -21.15
CA THR A 213 19.21 -7.69 -21.90
C THR A 213 17.91 -8.52 -22.01
N THR A 214 18.01 -9.82 -22.23
CA THR A 214 16.84 -10.70 -22.38
C THR A 214 16.10 -10.87 -21.07
N LEU A 215 16.81 -11.15 -19.99
CA LEU A 215 16.22 -11.30 -18.67
C LEU A 215 15.60 -9.98 -18.19
N TYR A 216 16.34 -8.87 -18.29
CA TYR A 216 15.85 -7.55 -17.87
C TYR A 216 14.64 -7.10 -18.69
N LYS A 217 14.64 -7.39 -20.00
CA LYS A 217 13.49 -7.16 -20.87
C LYS A 217 12.28 -7.96 -20.39
N SER A 218 12.46 -9.22 -20.01
CA SER A 218 11.37 -10.06 -19.51
C SER A 218 10.74 -9.55 -18.21
N LEU A 219 11.50 -8.80 -17.38
CA LEU A 219 11.05 -8.19 -16.12
C LEU A 219 10.59 -6.74 -16.27
N SER A 220 10.59 -6.21 -17.50
CA SER A 220 10.15 -4.85 -17.80
C SER A 220 8.64 -4.80 -18.00
N PRO A 221 7.85 -4.07 -17.19
CA PRO A 221 6.41 -3.89 -17.43
C PRO A 221 6.09 -3.45 -18.86
N TYR A 222 6.86 -2.52 -19.41
CA TYR A 222 6.71 -2.03 -20.78
C TYR A 222 6.63 -3.16 -21.81
N TRP A 223 7.54 -4.15 -21.75
CA TRP A 223 7.58 -5.25 -22.72
C TRP A 223 6.52 -6.34 -22.45
N ASN A 224 5.90 -6.32 -21.30
CA ASN A 224 4.85 -7.25 -20.91
C ASN A 224 3.43 -6.70 -21.12
N VAL A 225 3.29 -5.53 -21.75
CA VAL A 225 1.98 -5.01 -22.16
C VAL A 225 1.39 -5.85 -23.27
N SER A 226 0.13 -6.24 -23.10
CA SER A 226 -0.69 -6.95 -24.07
C SER A 226 -2.13 -6.39 -24.05
N SER A 227 -3.00 -6.84 -24.93
CA SER A 227 -4.43 -6.44 -24.92
C SER A 227 -5.18 -6.92 -23.67
N SER A 228 -4.64 -7.89 -22.93
CA SER A 228 -5.20 -8.36 -21.64
C SER A 228 -4.63 -7.65 -20.42
N THR A 229 -3.71 -6.70 -20.61
CA THR A 229 -3.14 -5.91 -19.51
C THR A 229 -4.25 -5.11 -18.82
N PRO A 230 -4.32 -5.10 -17.48
CA PRO A 230 -5.34 -4.34 -16.78
C PRO A 230 -5.18 -2.83 -16.98
N PRO A 231 -6.29 -2.05 -16.95
CA PRO A 231 -6.25 -0.60 -16.97
C PRO A 231 -5.22 -0.05 -16.00
N THR A 232 -4.42 0.93 -16.46
CA THR A 232 -3.28 1.44 -15.70
C THR A 232 -3.25 2.97 -15.70
N ILE A 233 -3.17 3.59 -14.52
CA ILE A 233 -2.94 5.02 -14.35
C ILE A 233 -1.52 5.25 -13.84
N SER A 234 -0.80 6.21 -14.45
CA SER A 234 0.60 6.54 -14.13
C SER A 234 0.75 8.00 -13.71
N PHE A 235 1.58 8.21 -12.69
CA PHE A 235 1.95 9.53 -12.16
C PHE A 235 3.47 9.65 -12.12
N HIS A 236 4.03 10.76 -12.63
CA HIS A 236 5.49 10.95 -12.65
C HIS A 236 5.88 12.41 -12.47
N GLY A 237 6.99 12.64 -11.76
CA GLY A 237 7.63 13.96 -11.69
C GLY A 237 8.57 14.16 -12.87
N ASN A 238 8.47 15.31 -13.58
CA ASN A 238 9.33 15.57 -14.75
C ASN A 238 10.77 15.99 -14.38
N LEU A 239 11.03 16.22 -13.10
CA LEU A 239 12.36 16.48 -12.55
C LEU A 239 12.93 15.27 -11.80
N ASP A 240 12.37 14.07 -12.00
CA ASP A 240 12.75 12.85 -11.29
C ASP A 240 14.19 12.43 -11.65
N PRO A 241 15.13 12.47 -10.67
CA PRO A 241 16.54 12.10 -10.91
C PRO A 241 16.80 10.61 -10.70
N VAL A 242 15.79 9.82 -10.25
CA VAL A 242 15.94 8.40 -9.89
C VAL A 242 15.42 7.50 -10.99
N VAL A 243 14.20 7.77 -11.44
CA VAL A 243 13.57 7.06 -12.56
C VAL A 243 13.20 8.09 -13.61
N PRO A 244 13.82 8.04 -14.81
CA PRO A 244 13.51 9.02 -15.86
C PRO A 244 12.04 9.03 -16.23
N VAL A 245 11.47 10.20 -16.40
CA VAL A 245 10.03 10.42 -16.68
C VAL A 245 9.52 9.64 -17.89
N TYR A 246 10.38 9.44 -18.90
CA TYR A 246 10.02 8.69 -20.11
C TYR A 246 9.62 7.22 -19.83
N HIS A 247 9.98 6.64 -18.69
CA HIS A 247 9.49 5.31 -18.29
C HIS A 247 7.96 5.30 -18.23
N SER A 248 7.34 6.33 -17.66
CA SER A 248 5.87 6.43 -17.59
C SER A 248 5.25 6.92 -18.90
N GLN A 249 5.90 7.86 -19.63
CA GLN A 249 5.43 8.36 -20.92
C GLN A 249 5.36 7.25 -21.98
N TRP A 250 6.42 6.46 -22.10
CA TRP A 250 6.46 5.36 -23.07
C TRP A 250 5.55 4.20 -22.66
N LEU A 251 5.45 3.90 -21.36
CA LEU A 251 4.50 2.91 -20.87
C LEU A 251 3.06 3.29 -21.24
N HIS A 252 2.67 4.54 -20.99
CA HIS A 252 1.34 5.06 -21.35
C HIS A 252 1.06 4.92 -22.86
N SER A 253 2.01 5.35 -23.70
CA SER A 253 1.91 5.22 -25.15
C SER A 253 1.74 3.76 -25.59
N ARG A 254 2.49 2.85 -24.97
CA ARG A 254 2.41 1.43 -25.27
C ARG A 254 1.10 0.80 -24.82
N LEU A 255 0.60 1.13 -23.62
CA LEU A 255 -0.70 0.66 -23.16
C LEU A 255 -1.80 1.07 -24.15
N ARG A 256 -1.80 2.31 -24.60
CA ARG A 256 -2.75 2.82 -25.61
C ARG A 256 -2.63 2.11 -26.95
N SER A 257 -1.41 1.79 -27.41
CA SER A 257 -1.21 1.07 -28.67
C SER A 257 -1.76 -0.36 -28.65
N PHE A 258 -1.96 -0.95 -27.46
CA PHE A 258 -2.60 -2.24 -27.26
C PHE A 258 -4.10 -2.13 -26.91
N GLY A 259 -4.69 -0.92 -26.97
CA GLY A 259 -6.08 -0.68 -26.64
C GLY A 259 -6.40 -0.76 -25.13
N VAL A 260 -5.38 -0.75 -24.28
CA VAL A 260 -5.55 -0.79 -22.83
C VAL A 260 -5.96 0.60 -22.32
N PRO A 261 -7.03 0.74 -21.51
CA PRO A 261 -7.37 2.00 -20.86
C PRO A 261 -6.20 2.48 -19.99
N SER A 262 -5.71 3.71 -20.27
CA SER A 262 -4.55 4.25 -19.58
C SER A 262 -4.65 5.76 -19.42
N GLU A 263 -4.29 6.25 -18.23
CA GLU A 263 -4.10 7.67 -17.94
C GLU A 263 -2.64 7.92 -17.53
N TYR A 264 -2.14 9.11 -17.87
CA TYR A 264 -0.82 9.58 -17.47
C TYR A 264 -0.91 11.02 -16.99
N HIS A 265 -0.33 11.28 -15.82
CA HIS A 265 -0.29 12.60 -15.20
C HIS A 265 1.13 12.96 -14.83
N GLU A 266 1.61 14.08 -15.34
CA GLU A 266 2.94 14.61 -15.09
C GLU A 266 2.88 15.80 -14.14
N TYR A 267 3.87 15.91 -13.25
CA TYR A 267 3.97 16.97 -12.26
C TYR A 267 5.35 17.61 -12.30
N VAL A 268 5.45 18.88 -11.96
CA VAL A 268 6.73 19.50 -11.64
C VAL A 268 7.15 19.02 -10.25
N ALA A 269 7.83 17.88 -10.22
CA ALA A 269 8.21 17.17 -9.00
C ALA A 269 9.45 16.30 -9.23
N PHE A 270 10.15 15.99 -8.15
CA PHE A 270 11.20 14.98 -8.09
C PHE A 270 10.62 13.56 -7.94
N HIS A 271 11.36 12.64 -7.34
CA HIS A 271 10.93 11.25 -7.10
C HIS A 271 10.05 11.13 -5.84
N SER A 272 9.09 12.05 -5.68
CA SER A 272 8.12 12.05 -4.57
C SER A 272 6.97 12.99 -4.89
N PHE A 273 5.83 12.75 -4.27
CA PHE A 273 4.69 13.67 -4.23
C PHE A 273 4.31 13.91 -2.77
N ASP A 274 4.14 15.16 -2.40
CA ASP A 274 3.74 15.58 -1.07
C ASP A 274 2.61 16.63 -1.12
N GLY A 275 2.02 16.92 0.02
CA GLY A 275 1.00 17.95 0.14
C GLY A 275 -0.09 17.86 -0.93
N ASN A 276 -0.31 18.97 -1.65
CA ASN A 276 -1.36 19.08 -2.68
C ASN A 276 -1.14 18.10 -3.85
N GLN A 277 0.11 17.80 -4.20
CA GLN A 277 0.39 16.85 -5.29
C GLN A 277 -0.02 15.43 -4.90
N ALA A 278 0.30 14.98 -3.68
CA ALA A 278 -0.14 13.67 -3.20
C ALA A 278 -1.67 13.58 -3.10
N ASP A 279 -2.33 14.63 -2.68
CA ASP A 279 -3.80 14.71 -2.63
C ASP A 279 -4.42 14.59 -4.03
N ASP A 280 -3.88 15.28 -5.02
CA ASP A 280 -4.34 15.23 -6.41
C ASP A 280 -4.06 13.86 -7.06
N VAL A 281 -2.87 13.27 -6.83
CA VAL A 281 -2.53 11.91 -7.25
C VAL A 281 -3.57 10.91 -6.73
N VAL A 282 -3.90 10.98 -5.44
CA VAL A 282 -4.87 10.05 -4.85
C VAL A 282 -6.29 10.32 -5.33
N ASN A 283 -6.69 11.58 -5.57
CA ASN A 283 -7.99 11.90 -6.16
C ASN A 283 -8.16 11.27 -7.54
N LYS A 284 -7.18 11.42 -8.43
CA LYS A 284 -7.18 10.83 -9.77
C LYS A 284 -7.12 9.31 -9.73
N LEU A 285 -6.26 8.74 -8.87
CA LEU A 285 -6.17 7.30 -8.66
C LEU A 285 -7.52 6.69 -8.23
N VAL A 286 -8.19 7.31 -7.26
CA VAL A 286 -9.50 6.85 -6.78
C VAL A 286 -10.57 6.99 -7.87
N ALA A 287 -10.57 8.08 -8.64
CA ALA A 287 -11.50 8.28 -9.75
C ALA A 287 -11.33 7.16 -10.81
N PHE A 288 -10.09 6.90 -11.21
CA PHE A 288 -9.75 5.84 -12.16
C PHE A 288 -10.12 4.45 -11.63
N PHE A 289 -9.78 4.14 -10.39
CA PHE A 289 -10.10 2.85 -9.79
C PHE A 289 -11.61 2.63 -9.65
N LYS A 290 -12.40 3.64 -9.32
CA LYS A 290 -13.87 3.52 -9.27
C LYS A 290 -14.50 3.17 -10.62
N ILE A 291 -13.86 3.57 -11.73
CA ILE A 291 -14.32 3.22 -13.08
C ILE A 291 -14.01 1.76 -13.40
N HIS A 292 -12.81 1.30 -13.07
CA HIS A 292 -12.26 0.01 -13.53
C HIS A 292 -12.37 -1.13 -12.51
N LEU A 293 -12.69 -0.84 -11.25
CA LEU A 293 -12.87 -1.85 -10.19
C LEU A 293 -14.35 -2.26 -10.02
N LYS A 294 -15.12 -2.19 -11.11
CA LYS A 294 -16.55 -2.56 -11.13
C LYS A 294 -16.78 -4.06 -11.27
#